data_a13d54e82230aa320bc2e9b39603f36b
#
_entry.id   a13d54e82230aa320bc2e9b39603f36b
#
_cell.length_a   1.000
_cell.length_b   1.000
_cell.length_c   1.000
_cell.angle_alpha   90.00
_cell.angle_beta   90.00
_cell.angle_gamma   90.00
#
_symmetry.space_group_name_H-M   'P 1'
#
loop_
_entity.id
_entity.type
_entity.pdbx_description
1 polymer ?
#
loop_
_entity_poly.entity_id
_entity_poly.type
_entity_poly.pdbx_seq_one_letter_code
_entity_poly.pdbx_strand_id
1 'polypeptide(L)'
;MKKTLLFVVTALVVLSMLVSCAPQTAATEEAAAEEGGNYTIATVVKLTGVAWFDRMETGVKQFGVDFPNVTTFQQGPAEADAAQQVQVIEDLIAQGVDAICVVPFQPDSLEPVLKKAMDQGIVVISHEASNQQNVNFDLEAFDNVGYGEHFMKQLAEMMGEEGEYVVMVGSLTSKTHNEWVDAAIAYQKANYPNMTLMGDKNESYDDAQKAYEKGKEILKAYPNLKGMQGSSANDVVGFGQAVEEAGLQDKIAVVGTSMPSMAGKYLKTGAVDSIGFWDPSLAGYGMNKLALMILNGETPTDGMDLGVPGYESIKLIGKVFYGQAWVDVTAENVDDYPF
;
A
#
# COMPACT_ATOMS: atom_id res chain seq x y z
N MET A 1 74.25 -12.88 -50.79
CA MET A 1 72.83 -12.56 -50.73
C MET A 1 71.97 -13.49 -49.77
N LYS A 2 72.54 -14.22 -48.81
CA LYS A 2 71.80 -15.15 -47.93
C LYS A 2 71.88 -14.80 -46.42
N LYS A 3 72.57 -13.74 -46.07
CA LYS A 3 72.70 -13.33 -44.61
C LYS A 3 71.84 -12.13 -44.18
N THR A 4 71.26 -11.40 -45.14
CA THR A 4 70.42 -10.21 -44.85
C THR A 4 68.96 -10.57 -44.71
N LEU A 5 68.50 -11.76 -45.10
CA LEU A 5 67.12 -12.20 -45.05
C LEU A 5 66.77 -12.79 -43.64
N LEU A 6 67.81 -13.23 -42.88
CA LEU A 6 67.58 -13.86 -41.56
C LEU A 6 67.37 -12.83 -40.43
N PHE A 7 67.83 -11.58 -40.58
CA PHE A 7 67.66 -10.52 -39.58
C PHE A 7 66.30 -9.83 -39.62
N VAL A 8 65.65 -9.84 -40.81
CA VAL A 8 64.32 -9.21 -40.97
C VAL A 8 63.21 -10.11 -40.41
N VAL A 9 63.37 -11.44 -40.46
CA VAL A 9 62.32 -12.36 -39.86
C VAL A 9 62.40 -12.43 -38.35
N THR A 10 63.59 -12.25 -37.75
CA THR A 10 63.72 -12.28 -36.28
C THR A 10 63.24 -10.96 -35.62
N ALA A 11 63.25 -9.82 -36.34
CA ALA A 11 62.74 -8.55 -35.85
C ALA A 11 61.20 -8.49 -35.89
N LEU A 12 60.54 -9.23 -36.81
CA LEU A 12 59.07 -9.29 -36.87
C LEU A 12 58.42 -10.20 -35.82
N VAL A 13 59.15 -11.20 -35.30
CA VAL A 13 58.64 -12.12 -34.27
C VAL A 13 58.77 -11.55 -32.85
N VAL A 14 59.69 -10.59 -32.62
CA VAL A 14 59.86 -9.93 -31.30
C VAL A 14 58.88 -8.75 -31.10
N LEU A 15 58.30 -8.21 -32.19
CA LEU A 15 57.35 -7.08 -32.10
C LEU A 15 55.89 -7.54 -31.86
N SER A 16 55.61 -8.85 -31.93
CA SER A 16 54.27 -9.41 -31.71
C SER A 16 54.00 -9.86 -30.25
N MET A 17 54.93 -9.68 -29.32
CA MET A 17 54.74 -10.08 -27.90
C MET A 17 54.65 -8.92 -26.90
N LEU A 18 54.48 -7.68 -27.35
CA LEU A 18 54.37 -6.53 -26.45
C LEU A 18 53.03 -5.80 -26.52
N VAL A 19 51.96 -6.43 -27.01
CA VAL A 19 50.59 -5.85 -26.92
C VAL A 19 49.68 -6.86 -26.25
N SER A 20 49.80 -6.98 -24.94
CA SER A 20 48.75 -7.58 -24.10
C SER A 20 48.97 -7.24 -22.63
N CYS A 21 48.76 -5.99 -22.28
CA CYS A 21 48.40 -5.55 -20.92
C CYS A 21 47.63 -4.24 -21.05
N ALA A 22 46.41 -4.30 -21.66
CA ALA A 22 45.40 -3.31 -21.41
C ALA A 22 44.61 -3.80 -20.18
N PRO A 23 44.28 -2.93 -19.19
CA PRO A 23 43.40 -3.32 -18.12
C PRO A 23 42.05 -3.68 -18.73
N GLN A 24 41.62 -4.91 -18.49
CA GLN A 24 40.29 -5.39 -18.80
C GLN A 24 39.36 -4.58 -17.90
N THR A 25 38.75 -3.53 -18.45
CA THR A 25 37.57 -2.92 -17.83
C THR A 25 36.57 -4.05 -17.69
N ALA A 26 36.27 -4.40 -16.45
CA ALA A 26 35.11 -5.24 -16.13
C ALA A 26 33.90 -4.56 -16.79
N ALA A 27 33.40 -5.16 -17.86
CA ALA A 27 32.08 -4.88 -18.33
C ALA A 27 31.18 -5.25 -17.13
N THR A 28 30.54 -4.27 -16.55
CA THR A 28 29.36 -4.48 -15.72
C THR A 28 28.43 -5.29 -16.61
N GLU A 29 28.17 -6.54 -16.28
CA GLU A 29 27.04 -7.27 -16.82
C GLU A 29 25.81 -6.44 -16.42
N GLU A 30 25.30 -5.63 -17.34
CA GLU A 30 23.91 -5.25 -17.33
C GLU A 30 23.15 -6.58 -17.31
N ALA A 31 22.48 -6.86 -16.18
CA ALA A 31 21.59 -8.00 -16.09
C ALA A 31 20.64 -7.88 -17.29
N ALA A 32 20.77 -8.80 -18.23
CA ALA A 32 19.84 -8.91 -19.33
C ALA A 32 18.46 -9.06 -18.68
N ALA A 33 17.57 -8.09 -18.91
CA ALA A 33 16.16 -8.23 -18.60
C ALA A 33 15.72 -9.52 -19.29
N GLU A 34 15.30 -10.51 -18.51
CA GLU A 34 14.75 -11.75 -19.07
C GLU A 34 13.61 -11.34 -19.98
N GLU A 35 13.60 -11.88 -21.22
CA GLU A 35 12.52 -11.67 -22.17
C GLU A 35 11.26 -12.37 -21.65
N GLY A 36 10.59 -11.76 -20.65
CA GLY A 36 9.23 -12.11 -20.25
C GLY A 36 8.26 -11.80 -21.40
N GLY A 37 7.13 -12.51 -21.45
CA GLY A 37 6.07 -12.24 -22.42
C GLY A 37 5.57 -10.80 -22.36
N ASN A 38 4.88 -10.35 -23.41
CA ASN A 38 4.14 -9.10 -23.37
C ASN A 38 2.87 -9.31 -22.55
N TYR A 39 2.73 -8.63 -21.43
CA TYR A 39 1.61 -8.77 -20.52
C TYR A 39 0.84 -7.47 -20.33
N THR A 40 -0.44 -7.58 -19.98
CA THR A 40 -1.30 -6.48 -19.56
C THR A 40 -1.74 -6.72 -18.12
N ILE A 41 -1.34 -5.84 -17.21
CA ILE A 41 -1.69 -5.88 -15.78
C ILE A 41 -2.57 -4.68 -15.46
N ALA A 42 -3.79 -4.92 -15.01
CA ALA A 42 -4.72 -3.88 -14.59
C ALA A 42 -4.80 -3.80 -13.05
N THR A 43 -4.67 -2.60 -12.49
CA THR A 43 -4.92 -2.35 -11.07
C THR A 43 -6.31 -1.76 -10.89
N VAL A 44 -7.15 -2.39 -10.04
CA VAL A 44 -8.53 -1.97 -9.76
C VAL A 44 -8.62 -1.47 -8.32
N VAL A 45 -8.86 -0.17 -8.14
CA VAL A 45 -8.97 0.48 -6.83
C VAL A 45 -10.40 0.57 -6.33
N LYS A 46 -10.61 0.84 -5.03
CA LYS A 46 -11.94 0.99 -4.39
C LYS A 46 -12.77 2.11 -5.01
N LEU A 47 -12.11 3.23 -5.32
CA LEU A 47 -12.68 4.42 -5.96
C LEU A 47 -11.54 5.25 -6.56
N THR A 48 -11.87 6.11 -7.51
CA THR A 48 -10.94 7.07 -8.14
C THR A 48 -11.13 8.48 -7.58
N GLY A 49 -10.17 9.39 -7.87
CA GLY A 49 -10.29 10.81 -7.51
C GLY A 49 -9.97 11.10 -6.03
N VAL A 50 -9.30 10.18 -5.33
CA VAL A 50 -8.75 10.43 -4.00
C VAL A 50 -7.23 10.32 -4.03
N ALA A 51 -6.55 11.18 -3.30
CA ALA A 51 -5.08 11.31 -3.33
C ALA A 51 -4.37 9.97 -3.05
N TRP A 52 -4.93 9.10 -2.20
CA TRP A 52 -4.41 7.77 -1.92
C TRP A 52 -4.23 6.93 -3.19
N PHE A 53 -5.28 6.83 -4.00
CA PHE A 53 -5.25 6.04 -5.22
C PHE A 53 -4.60 6.76 -6.39
N ASP A 54 -4.58 8.11 -6.41
CA ASP A 54 -3.76 8.88 -7.35
C ASP A 54 -2.26 8.60 -7.10
N ARG A 55 -1.86 8.48 -5.82
CA ARG A 55 -0.50 8.08 -5.45
C ARG A 55 -0.20 6.63 -5.86
N MET A 56 -1.13 5.69 -5.67
CA MET A 56 -0.98 4.29 -6.11
C MET A 56 -0.77 4.21 -7.62
N GLU A 57 -1.52 5.00 -8.39
CA GLU A 57 -1.39 5.05 -9.85
C GLU A 57 0.02 5.45 -10.30
N THR A 58 0.72 6.29 -9.54
CA THR A 58 2.11 6.64 -9.88
C THR A 58 3.03 5.43 -9.85
N GLY A 59 2.86 4.52 -8.90
CA GLY A 59 3.63 3.28 -8.81
C GLY A 59 3.27 2.28 -9.90
N VAL A 60 1.98 2.16 -10.22
CA VAL A 60 1.49 1.34 -11.33
C VAL A 60 2.09 1.82 -12.66
N LYS A 61 2.10 3.13 -12.92
CA LYS A 61 2.72 3.72 -14.12
C LYS A 61 4.23 3.53 -14.14
N GLN A 62 4.90 3.72 -12.98
CA GLN A 62 6.35 3.54 -12.89
C GLN A 62 6.74 2.09 -13.20
N PHE A 63 5.94 1.11 -12.76
CA PHE A 63 6.17 -0.30 -13.08
C PHE A 63 6.21 -0.55 -14.60
N GLY A 64 5.27 0.04 -15.36
CA GLY A 64 5.28 -0.06 -16.83
C GLY A 64 6.45 0.65 -17.49
N VAL A 65 7.05 1.66 -16.86
CA VAL A 65 8.30 2.29 -17.32
C VAL A 65 9.49 1.37 -17.10
N ASP A 66 9.57 0.73 -15.92
CA ASP A 66 10.69 -0.15 -15.56
C ASP A 66 10.63 -1.50 -16.28
N PHE A 67 9.41 -1.95 -16.67
CA PHE A 67 9.17 -3.19 -17.44
C PHE A 67 8.45 -2.89 -18.77
N PRO A 68 9.16 -2.43 -19.82
CA PRO A 68 8.54 -1.93 -21.05
C PRO A 68 7.72 -2.96 -21.84
N ASN A 69 7.90 -4.25 -21.57
CA ASN A 69 7.10 -5.35 -22.12
C ASN A 69 5.79 -5.60 -21.36
N VAL A 70 5.52 -4.82 -20.29
CA VAL A 70 4.30 -4.91 -19.50
C VAL A 70 3.48 -3.63 -19.63
N THR A 71 2.29 -3.74 -20.17
CA THR A 71 1.31 -2.64 -20.16
C THR A 71 0.62 -2.59 -18.81
N THR A 72 0.72 -1.46 -18.10
CA THR A 72 0.06 -1.27 -16.80
C THR A 72 -0.85 -0.06 -16.80
N PHE A 73 -1.97 -0.16 -16.11
CA PHE A 73 -2.88 0.96 -15.87
C PHE A 73 -3.71 0.73 -14.61
N GLN A 74 -4.25 1.82 -14.07
CA GLN A 74 -5.15 1.79 -12.94
C GLN A 74 -6.53 2.29 -13.34
N GLN A 75 -7.58 1.66 -12.80
CA GLN A 75 -8.96 2.12 -12.92
C GLN A 75 -9.78 1.72 -11.68
N GLY A 76 -10.98 2.29 -11.56
CA GLY A 76 -11.89 2.00 -10.48
C GLY A 76 -13.19 2.76 -10.63
N PRO A 77 -14.20 2.50 -9.79
CA PRO A 77 -15.43 3.27 -9.78
C PRO A 77 -15.20 4.70 -9.29
N ALA A 78 -16.13 5.61 -9.59
CA ALA A 78 -16.09 6.98 -9.11
C ALA A 78 -16.45 7.11 -7.61
N GLU A 79 -17.15 6.12 -7.06
CA GLU A 79 -17.53 6.03 -5.65
C GLU A 79 -17.19 4.65 -5.12
N ALA A 80 -17.01 4.52 -3.80
CA ALA A 80 -16.78 3.24 -3.14
C ALA A 80 -18.06 2.39 -3.21
N ASP A 81 -18.17 1.57 -4.25
CA ASP A 81 -19.31 0.71 -4.56
C ASP A 81 -18.85 -0.65 -5.10
N ALA A 82 -19.22 -1.73 -4.39
CA ALA A 82 -18.79 -3.08 -4.73
C ALA A 82 -19.36 -3.56 -6.07
N ALA A 83 -20.60 -3.20 -6.43
CA ALA A 83 -21.21 -3.64 -7.68
C ALA A 83 -20.56 -2.95 -8.89
N GLN A 84 -20.20 -1.69 -8.76
CA GLN A 84 -19.43 -0.99 -9.79
C GLN A 84 -18.02 -1.55 -9.92
N GLN A 85 -17.36 -1.92 -8.79
CA GLN A 85 -16.06 -2.55 -8.83
C GLN A 85 -16.10 -3.94 -9.50
N VAL A 86 -17.14 -4.74 -9.25
CA VAL A 86 -17.41 -5.99 -9.97
C VAL A 86 -17.53 -5.73 -11.48
N GLN A 87 -18.27 -4.69 -11.91
CA GLN A 87 -18.42 -4.39 -13.34
C GLN A 87 -17.07 -4.03 -13.99
N VAL A 88 -16.24 -3.24 -13.30
CA VAL A 88 -14.88 -2.91 -13.78
C VAL A 88 -14.07 -4.19 -14.01
N ILE A 89 -14.11 -5.15 -13.08
CA ILE A 89 -13.39 -6.42 -13.20
C ILE A 89 -13.97 -7.28 -14.35
N GLU A 90 -15.30 -7.34 -14.51
CA GLU A 90 -15.94 -8.02 -15.63
C GLU A 90 -15.47 -7.47 -16.99
N ASP A 91 -15.37 -6.16 -17.12
CA ASP A 91 -14.91 -5.51 -18.34
C ASP A 91 -13.44 -5.84 -18.63
N LEU A 92 -12.58 -5.94 -17.61
CA LEU A 92 -11.18 -6.35 -17.73
C LEU A 92 -11.04 -7.82 -18.15
N ILE A 93 -11.85 -8.70 -17.58
CA ILE A 93 -11.92 -10.11 -18.01
C ILE A 93 -12.29 -10.19 -19.49
N ALA A 94 -13.29 -9.41 -19.93
CA ALA A 94 -13.71 -9.39 -21.33
C ALA A 94 -12.63 -8.79 -22.27
N GLN A 95 -11.79 -7.89 -21.78
CA GLN A 95 -10.64 -7.35 -22.51
C GLN A 95 -9.48 -8.35 -22.62
N GLY A 96 -9.46 -9.39 -21.79
CA GLY A 96 -8.42 -10.42 -21.81
C GLY A 96 -7.08 -9.92 -21.24
N VAL A 97 -7.12 -9.18 -20.11
CA VAL A 97 -5.90 -8.84 -19.37
C VAL A 97 -5.24 -10.08 -18.79
N ASP A 98 -3.92 -10.06 -18.62
CA ASP A 98 -3.16 -11.20 -18.09
C ASP A 98 -3.19 -11.26 -16.55
N ALA A 99 -3.28 -10.09 -15.90
CA ALA A 99 -3.42 -10.02 -14.45
C ALA A 99 -4.32 -8.87 -14.00
N ILE A 100 -4.96 -9.08 -12.85
CA ILE A 100 -5.75 -8.09 -12.12
C ILE A 100 -5.15 -7.94 -10.71
N CYS A 101 -4.65 -6.75 -10.40
CA CYS A 101 -4.30 -6.33 -9.06
C CYS A 101 -5.50 -5.57 -8.49
N VAL A 102 -6.00 -5.92 -7.31
CA VAL A 102 -7.25 -5.31 -6.80
C VAL A 102 -7.12 -4.87 -5.34
N VAL A 103 -7.66 -3.69 -5.04
CA VAL A 103 -7.91 -3.21 -3.68
C VAL A 103 -9.42 -3.27 -3.45
N PRO A 104 -9.95 -4.33 -2.82
CA PRO A 104 -11.40 -4.53 -2.71
C PRO A 104 -12.04 -3.54 -1.73
N PHE A 105 -13.18 -2.95 -2.12
CA PHE A 105 -14.02 -2.22 -1.18
C PHE A 105 -14.76 -3.17 -0.23
N GLN A 106 -15.31 -4.26 -0.80
CA GLN A 106 -15.97 -5.34 -0.06
C GLN A 106 -15.46 -6.69 -0.61
N PRO A 107 -14.47 -7.33 0.04
CA PRO A 107 -13.84 -8.55 -0.46
C PRO A 107 -14.82 -9.67 -0.82
N ASP A 108 -15.80 -9.95 0.05
CA ASP A 108 -16.76 -11.03 -0.17
C ASP A 108 -17.62 -10.83 -1.44
N SER A 109 -17.93 -9.59 -1.78
CA SER A 109 -18.71 -9.24 -2.98
C SER A 109 -17.95 -9.51 -4.28
N LEU A 110 -16.61 -9.51 -4.23
CA LEU A 110 -15.73 -9.71 -5.38
C LEU A 110 -15.38 -11.17 -5.63
N GLU A 111 -15.63 -12.08 -4.66
CA GLU A 111 -15.26 -13.49 -4.79
C GLU A 111 -15.76 -14.16 -6.09
N PRO A 112 -17.02 -13.99 -6.52
CA PRO A 112 -17.49 -14.64 -7.74
C PRO A 112 -16.78 -14.16 -9.01
N VAL A 113 -16.52 -12.85 -9.13
CA VAL A 113 -15.87 -12.28 -10.32
C VAL A 113 -14.37 -12.58 -10.34
N LEU A 114 -13.69 -12.58 -9.18
CA LEU A 114 -12.30 -12.97 -9.08
C LEU A 114 -12.10 -14.44 -9.39
N LYS A 115 -13.02 -15.31 -8.91
CA LYS A 115 -13.03 -16.72 -9.31
C LYS A 115 -13.15 -16.87 -10.83
N LYS A 116 -14.05 -16.13 -11.46
CA LYS A 116 -14.22 -16.14 -12.92
C LYS A 116 -12.94 -15.71 -13.64
N ALA A 117 -12.23 -14.70 -13.15
CA ALA A 117 -10.94 -14.27 -13.67
C ALA A 117 -9.90 -15.40 -13.60
N MET A 118 -9.74 -16.01 -12.41
CA MET A 118 -8.81 -17.13 -12.20
C MET A 118 -9.16 -18.38 -13.03
N ASP A 119 -10.45 -18.70 -13.19
CA ASP A 119 -10.90 -19.82 -14.04
C ASP A 119 -10.53 -19.61 -15.53
N GLN A 120 -10.28 -18.36 -15.96
CA GLN A 120 -9.79 -18.02 -17.29
C GLN A 120 -8.25 -17.89 -17.37
N GLY A 121 -7.55 -18.18 -16.27
CA GLY A 121 -6.09 -18.13 -16.20
C GLY A 121 -5.52 -16.74 -15.92
N ILE A 122 -6.37 -15.75 -15.59
CA ILE A 122 -5.92 -14.41 -15.21
C ILE A 122 -5.31 -14.48 -13.79
N VAL A 123 -4.10 -13.94 -13.62
CA VAL A 123 -3.46 -13.82 -12.31
C VAL A 123 -4.18 -12.77 -11.48
N VAL A 124 -4.47 -13.07 -10.22
CA VAL A 124 -5.15 -12.13 -9.31
C VAL A 124 -4.30 -11.89 -8.07
N ILE A 125 -3.97 -10.64 -7.81
CA ILE A 125 -3.31 -10.16 -6.59
C ILE A 125 -4.25 -9.18 -5.90
N SER A 126 -4.51 -9.37 -4.60
CA SER A 126 -5.24 -8.38 -3.79
C SER A 126 -4.31 -7.58 -2.89
N HIS A 127 -4.82 -6.46 -2.36
CA HIS A 127 -4.21 -5.63 -1.35
C HIS A 127 -5.28 -5.14 -0.39
N GLU A 128 -4.97 -5.07 0.90
CA GLU A 128 -5.94 -4.77 1.96
C GLU A 128 -7.13 -5.75 2.01
N ALA A 129 -6.90 -7.02 1.72
CA ALA A 129 -7.95 -8.03 1.64
C ALA A 129 -7.46 -9.43 2.06
N SER A 130 -6.89 -9.54 3.25
CA SER A 130 -6.28 -10.76 3.80
C SER A 130 -7.23 -11.98 3.86
N ASN A 131 -8.55 -11.77 3.75
CA ASN A 131 -9.57 -12.83 3.68
C ASN A 131 -9.96 -13.25 2.25
N GLN A 132 -9.44 -12.58 1.21
CA GLN A 132 -9.82 -12.90 -0.18
C GLN A 132 -9.37 -14.32 -0.55
N GLN A 133 -10.31 -15.13 -1.02
CA GLN A 133 -10.06 -16.55 -1.32
C GLN A 133 -9.64 -16.77 -2.77
N ASN A 134 -10.30 -16.09 -3.70
CA ASN A 134 -10.05 -16.22 -5.13
C ASN A 134 -8.96 -15.24 -5.59
N VAL A 135 -7.75 -15.44 -5.05
CA VAL A 135 -6.52 -14.74 -5.41
C VAL A 135 -5.34 -15.72 -5.47
N ASN A 136 -4.31 -15.39 -6.23
CA ASN A 136 -3.03 -16.06 -6.12
C ASN A 136 -2.38 -15.69 -4.78
N PHE A 137 -2.26 -14.39 -4.51
CA PHE A 137 -1.78 -13.85 -3.25
C PHE A 137 -2.47 -12.54 -2.91
N ASP A 138 -2.47 -12.21 -1.62
CA ASP A 138 -2.76 -10.89 -1.08
C ASP A 138 -1.46 -10.26 -0.59
N LEU A 139 -1.24 -8.98 -0.87
CA LEU A 139 -0.06 -8.22 -0.43
C LEU A 139 -0.49 -7.18 0.60
N GLU A 140 -0.22 -7.43 1.87
CA GLU A 140 -0.42 -6.47 2.95
C GLU A 140 0.85 -5.64 3.18
N ALA A 141 0.67 -4.36 3.50
CA ALA A 141 1.81 -3.46 3.72
C ALA A 141 2.60 -3.81 4.99
N PHE A 142 1.94 -4.44 5.97
CA PHE A 142 2.49 -4.80 7.29
C PHE A 142 1.55 -5.77 8.03
N ASP A 143 1.95 -6.19 9.25
CA ASP A 143 1.09 -6.92 10.18
C ASP A 143 -0.07 -6.03 10.66
N ASN A 144 -1.27 -6.34 10.23
CA ASN A 144 -2.49 -5.56 10.51
C ASN A 144 -2.82 -5.50 12.01
N VAL A 145 -2.59 -6.58 12.76
CA VAL A 145 -2.82 -6.60 14.21
C VAL A 145 -1.85 -5.65 14.90
N GLY A 146 -0.55 -5.74 14.58
CA GLY A 146 0.49 -4.87 15.12
C GLY A 146 0.22 -3.39 14.83
N TYR A 147 -0.29 -3.07 13.63
CA TYR A 147 -0.63 -1.70 13.25
C TYR A 147 -1.81 -1.14 14.06
N GLY A 148 -2.86 -1.92 14.24
CA GLY A 148 -4.00 -1.53 15.08
C GLY A 148 -3.61 -1.31 16.54
N GLU A 149 -2.80 -2.22 17.13
CA GLU A 149 -2.26 -2.07 18.48
C GLU A 149 -1.38 -0.83 18.64
N HIS A 150 -0.58 -0.52 17.60
CA HIS A 150 0.29 0.65 17.58
C HIS A 150 -0.51 1.95 17.71
N PHE A 151 -1.58 2.12 16.92
CA PHE A 151 -2.45 3.30 17.05
C PHE A 151 -3.13 3.38 18.40
N MET A 152 -3.54 2.26 18.99
CA MET A 152 -4.14 2.29 20.31
C MET A 152 -3.13 2.70 21.39
N LYS A 153 -1.86 2.31 21.28
CA LYS A 153 -0.80 2.77 22.18
C LYS A 153 -0.62 4.29 22.08
N GLN A 154 -0.53 4.83 20.87
CA GLN A 154 -0.42 6.28 20.64
C GLN A 154 -1.64 7.02 21.21
N LEU A 155 -2.85 6.56 20.89
CA LEU A 155 -4.10 7.17 21.37
C LEU A 155 -4.17 7.16 22.89
N ALA A 156 -3.85 6.02 23.53
CA ALA A 156 -3.87 5.89 24.99
C ALA A 156 -2.89 6.84 25.67
N GLU A 157 -1.66 6.95 25.16
CA GLU A 157 -0.64 7.87 25.65
C GLU A 157 -1.15 9.33 25.59
N MET A 158 -1.71 9.75 24.47
CA MET A 158 -2.26 11.10 24.25
C MET A 158 -3.47 11.38 25.15
N MET A 159 -4.31 10.36 25.41
CA MET A 159 -5.48 10.48 26.30
C MET A 159 -5.14 10.40 27.80
N GLY A 160 -3.90 10.04 28.17
CA GLY A 160 -3.51 9.76 29.55
C GLY A 160 -4.08 8.44 30.08
N GLU A 161 -4.25 7.45 29.22
CA GLU A 161 -4.73 6.08 29.48
C GLU A 161 -6.14 6.00 30.10
N GLU A 162 -6.96 7.05 29.94
CA GLU A 162 -8.33 7.13 30.49
C GLU A 162 -9.29 7.93 29.62
N GLY A 163 -10.58 7.68 29.76
CA GLY A 163 -11.67 8.47 29.15
C GLY A 163 -12.31 7.82 27.94
N GLU A 164 -13.20 8.58 27.31
CA GLU A 164 -14.05 8.11 26.22
C GLU A 164 -13.32 8.24 24.88
N TYR A 165 -13.41 7.20 24.03
CA TYR A 165 -12.92 7.26 22.66
C TYR A 165 -13.91 6.61 21.70
N VAL A 166 -13.77 6.94 20.42
CA VAL A 166 -14.52 6.34 19.30
C VAL A 166 -13.57 5.80 18.24
N VAL A 167 -14.11 4.96 17.37
CA VAL A 167 -13.40 4.43 16.21
C VAL A 167 -14.18 4.66 14.92
N MET A 168 -13.47 4.83 13.80
CA MET A 168 -14.05 5.02 12.48
C MET A 168 -13.38 4.11 11.46
N VAL A 169 -14.16 3.62 10.52
CA VAL A 169 -13.74 2.75 9.41
C VAL A 169 -14.34 3.24 8.10
N GLY A 170 -13.70 2.94 6.98
CA GLY A 170 -14.28 3.24 5.67
C GLY A 170 -15.59 2.47 5.45
N SER A 171 -15.63 1.19 5.80
CA SER A 171 -16.84 0.37 5.77
C SER A 171 -16.76 -0.75 6.81
N LEU A 172 -17.92 -1.15 7.36
CA LEU A 172 -18.03 -2.32 8.24
C LEU A 172 -17.69 -3.64 7.53
N THR A 173 -17.61 -3.63 6.22
CA THR A 173 -17.23 -4.78 5.39
C THR A 173 -15.80 -4.71 4.83
N SER A 174 -15.08 -3.61 5.04
CA SER A 174 -13.67 -3.47 4.71
C SER A 174 -12.81 -4.31 5.65
N LYS A 175 -12.22 -5.40 5.15
CA LYS A 175 -11.51 -6.37 5.99
C LYS A 175 -10.39 -5.75 6.80
N THR A 176 -9.45 -5.09 6.15
CA THR A 176 -8.23 -4.56 6.76
C THR A 176 -8.52 -3.42 7.75
N HIS A 177 -9.42 -2.47 7.40
CA HIS A 177 -9.84 -1.41 8.33
C HIS A 177 -10.43 -1.99 9.63
N ASN A 178 -11.22 -3.07 9.51
CA ASN A 178 -11.80 -3.71 10.67
C ASN A 178 -10.78 -4.52 11.47
N GLU A 179 -9.78 -5.13 10.84
CA GLU A 179 -8.69 -5.80 11.56
C GLU A 179 -7.91 -4.82 12.44
N TRP A 180 -7.56 -3.64 11.92
CA TRP A 180 -6.85 -2.62 12.69
C TRP A 180 -7.66 -2.16 13.90
N VAL A 181 -8.94 -1.83 13.71
CA VAL A 181 -9.82 -1.35 14.79
C VAL A 181 -10.11 -2.45 15.80
N ASP A 182 -10.33 -3.70 15.37
CA ASP A 182 -10.58 -4.81 16.28
C ASP A 182 -9.35 -5.14 17.14
N ALA A 183 -8.15 -5.11 16.53
CA ALA A 183 -6.90 -5.26 17.25
C ALA A 183 -6.69 -4.12 18.27
N ALA A 184 -6.95 -2.89 17.88
CA ALA A 184 -6.88 -1.72 18.74
C ALA A 184 -7.83 -1.85 19.95
N ILE A 185 -9.09 -2.20 19.72
CA ILE A 185 -10.10 -2.40 20.77
C ILE A 185 -9.71 -3.56 21.72
N ALA A 186 -9.21 -4.67 21.14
CA ALA A 186 -8.74 -5.81 21.93
C ALA A 186 -7.55 -5.41 22.81
N TYR A 187 -6.60 -4.66 22.24
CA TYR A 187 -5.43 -4.16 22.97
C TYR A 187 -5.82 -3.17 24.07
N GLN A 188 -6.75 -2.24 23.80
CA GLN A 188 -7.28 -1.31 24.80
C GLN A 188 -7.90 -2.04 26.00
N LYS A 189 -8.76 -3.04 25.74
CA LYS A 189 -9.42 -3.83 26.79
C LYS A 189 -8.41 -4.57 27.69
N ALA A 190 -7.31 -5.02 27.12
CA ALA A 190 -6.27 -5.77 27.85
C ALA A 190 -5.34 -4.85 28.65
N ASN A 191 -5.03 -3.65 28.17
CA ASN A 191 -3.94 -2.82 28.69
C ASN A 191 -4.42 -1.50 29.32
N TYR A 192 -5.54 -0.93 28.85
CA TYR A 192 -6.04 0.40 29.26
C TYR A 192 -7.50 0.33 29.80
N PRO A 193 -7.71 -0.26 30.99
CA PRO A 193 -9.06 -0.52 31.51
C PRO A 193 -9.86 0.75 31.85
N ASN A 194 -9.21 1.91 31.97
CA ASN A 194 -9.87 3.19 32.25
C ASN A 194 -10.31 3.93 30.96
N MET A 195 -9.96 3.41 29.79
CA MET A 195 -10.47 3.91 28.52
C MET A 195 -11.78 3.19 28.17
N THR A 196 -12.72 3.91 27.59
CA THR A 196 -14.05 3.38 27.23
C THR A 196 -14.36 3.67 25.77
N LEU A 197 -14.60 2.61 24.99
CA LEU A 197 -15.13 2.74 23.63
C LEU A 197 -16.59 3.18 23.69
N MET A 198 -16.92 4.28 23.00
CA MET A 198 -18.26 4.83 22.92
C MET A 198 -18.95 4.41 21.62
N GLY A 199 -20.11 3.78 21.74
CA GLY A 199 -20.87 3.30 20.58
C GLY A 199 -20.23 2.14 19.82
N ASP A 200 -20.68 1.97 18.58
CA ASP A 200 -20.16 1.00 17.63
C ASP A 200 -19.13 1.65 16.69
N LYS A 201 -18.55 0.87 15.77
CA LYS A 201 -17.70 1.40 14.68
C LYS A 201 -18.51 2.35 13.81
N ASN A 202 -17.95 3.51 13.51
CA ASN A 202 -18.57 4.51 12.63
C ASN A 202 -18.09 4.35 11.19
N GLU A 203 -18.98 4.43 10.21
CA GLU A 203 -18.62 4.33 8.80
C GLU A 203 -18.49 5.71 8.15
N SER A 204 -17.41 5.90 7.39
CA SER A 204 -17.20 7.11 6.54
C SER A 204 -17.43 6.85 5.06
N TYR A 205 -17.50 5.59 4.64
CA TYR A 205 -17.56 5.18 3.21
C TYR A 205 -16.37 5.69 2.39
N ASP A 206 -15.21 5.79 3.01
CA ASP A 206 -13.98 6.35 2.43
C ASP A 206 -14.16 7.79 1.89
N ASP A 207 -15.06 8.57 2.50
CA ASP A 207 -15.44 9.92 2.10
C ASP A 207 -15.20 10.93 3.24
N ALA A 208 -14.38 11.96 2.98
CA ALA A 208 -14.00 12.95 4.00
C ALA A 208 -15.20 13.80 4.47
N GLN A 209 -16.18 14.09 3.59
CA GLN A 209 -17.37 14.85 3.96
C GLN A 209 -18.26 14.04 4.89
N LYS A 210 -18.45 12.75 4.61
CA LYS A 210 -19.22 11.86 5.48
C LYS A 210 -18.51 11.65 6.83
N ALA A 211 -17.18 11.52 6.83
CA ALA A 211 -16.38 11.47 8.06
C ALA A 211 -16.54 12.75 8.89
N TYR A 212 -16.54 13.92 8.25
CA TYR A 212 -16.78 15.20 8.91
C TYR A 212 -18.19 15.31 9.51
N GLU A 213 -19.22 14.95 8.74
CA GLU A 213 -20.61 14.97 9.22
C GLU A 213 -20.78 14.03 10.43
N LYS A 214 -20.23 12.81 10.33
CA LYS A 214 -20.22 11.85 11.42
C LYS A 214 -19.42 12.36 12.63
N GLY A 215 -18.28 13.02 12.42
CA GLY A 215 -17.50 13.68 13.45
C GLY A 215 -18.32 14.69 14.25
N LYS A 216 -19.08 15.55 13.57
CA LYS A 216 -19.98 16.52 14.24
C LYS A 216 -21.10 15.84 15.06
N GLU A 217 -21.67 14.74 14.54
CA GLU A 217 -22.65 13.95 15.28
C GLU A 217 -22.02 13.37 16.57
N ILE A 218 -20.83 12.78 16.46
CA ILE A 218 -20.07 12.17 17.56
C ILE A 218 -19.72 13.22 18.63
N LEU A 219 -19.15 14.37 18.24
CA LEU A 219 -18.79 15.44 19.15
C LEU A 219 -20.00 15.98 19.93
N LYS A 220 -21.17 16.00 19.29
CA LYS A 220 -22.44 16.39 19.95
C LYS A 220 -22.95 15.29 20.88
N ALA A 221 -22.82 14.01 20.51
CA ALA A 221 -23.32 12.89 21.28
C ALA A 221 -22.47 12.58 22.52
N TYR A 222 -21.15 12.78 22.42
CA TYR A 222 -20.16 12.44 23.44
C TYR A 222 -19.35 13.68 23.87
N PRO A 223 -19.90 14.56 24.72
CA PRO A 223 -19.26 15.83 25.11
C PRO A 223 -17.97 15.65 25.93
N ASN A 224 -17.73 14.47 26.49
CA ASN A 224 -16.52 14.11 27.24
C ASN A 224 -15.52 13.30 26.42
N LEU A 225 -15.72 13.20 25.11
CA LEU A 225 -14.83 12.45 24.22
C LEU A 225 -13.39 12.98 24.35
N LYS A 226 -12.44 12.06 24.50
CA LYS A 226 -10.99 12.37 24.57
C LYS A 226 -10.20 11.83 23.40
N GLY A 227 -10.74 10.88 22.61
CA GLY A 227 -9.96 10.27 21.54
C GLY A 227 -10.77 9.71 20.38
N MET A 228 -10.09 9.64 19.23
CA MET A 228 -10.62 9.01 18.02
C MET A 228 -9.51 8.29 17.28
N GLN A 229 -9.77 7.04 16.84
CA GLN A 229 -8.93 6.31 15.90
C GLN A 229 -9.66 6.09 14.58
N GLY A 230 -9.06 6.53 13.48
CA GLY A 230 -9.55 6.31 12.11
C GLY A 230 -8.76 5.26 11.35
N SER A 231 -9.38 4.57 10.41
CA SER A 231 -8.75 3.55 9.58
C SER A 231 -8.72 3.93 8.10
N SER A 232 -9.77 4.52 7.55
CA SER A 232 -9.74 5.11 6.22
C SER A 232 -8.90 6.39 6.23
N ALA A 233 -8.17 6.63 5.14
CA ALA A 233 -7.36 7.85 5.01
C ALA A 233 -8.19 9.15 5.16
N ASN A 234 -9.49 9.09 4.88
CA ASN A 234 -10.42 10.19 5.00
C ASN A 234 -11.04 10.35 6.42
N ASP A 235 -10.93 9.33 7.29
CA ASP A 235 -11.52 9.36 8.63
C ASP A 235 -10.93 10.49 9.48
N VAL A 236 -9.59 10.50 9.62
CA VAL A 236 -8.90 11.53 10.41
C VAL A 236 -9.00 12.91 9.78
N VAL A 237 -9.10 13.00 8.43
CA VAL A 237 -9.27 14.25 7.70
C VAL A 237 -10.62 14.89 8.04
N GLY A 238 -11.71 14.13 7.91
CA GLY A 238 -13.06 14.63 8.19
C GLY A 238 -13.29 14.86 9.68
N PHE A 239 -12.86 13.94 10.53
CA PHE A 239 -13.00 14.10 11.98
C PHE A 239 -12.11 15.24 12.50
N GLY A 240 -10.87 15.37 12.04
CA GLY A 240 -9.97 16.48 12.36
C GLY A 240 -10.56 17.83 11.97
N GLN A 241 -11.22 17.92 10.81
CA GLN A 241 -11.98 19.13 10.46
C GLN A 241 -13.06 19.45 11.47
N ALA A 242 -13.84 18.47 11.92
CA ALA A 242 -14.89 18.69 12.91
C ALA A 242 -14.30 19.13 14.28
N VAL A 243 -13.17 18.57 14.69
CA VAL A 243 -12.44 18.96 15.91
C VAL A 243 -11.91 20.40 15.79
N GLU A 244 -11.29 20.77 14.65
CA GLU A 244 -10.78 22.12 14.40
C GLU A 244 -11.89 23.16 14.44
N GLU A 245 -13.02 22.93 13.75
CA GLU A 245 -14.16 23.83 13.74
C GLU A 245 -14.83 23.98 15.13
N ALA A 246 -14.77 22.94 15.95
CA ALA A 246 -15.29 22.98 17.32
C ALA A 246 -14.31 23.62 18.34
N GLY A 247 -13.05 23.89 17.95
CA GLY A 247 -12.01 24.40 18.83
C GLY A 247 -11.61 23.41 19.94
N LEU A 248 -11.52 22.10 19.59
CA LEU A 248 -11.29 21.01 20.53
C LEU A 248 -9.91 20.33 20.36
N GLN A 249 -8.98 20.94 19.62
CA GLN A 249 -7.67 20.35 19.29
C GLN A 249 -6.84 19.96 20.53
N ASP A 250 -6.91 20.78 21.60
CA ASP A 250 -6.18 20.50 22.85
C ASP A 250 -6.91 19.52 23.79
N LYS A 251 -8.05 18.95 23.36
CA LYS A 251 -8.93 18.13 24.20
C LYS A 251 -9.19 16.74 23.66
N ILE A 252 -9.11 16.57 22.36
CA ILE A 252 -9.45 15.31 21.68
C ILE A 252 -8.24 14.89 20.84
N ALA A 253 -7.63 13.78 21.21
CA ALA A 253 -6.59 13.14 20.45
C ALA A 253 -7.16 12.44 19.19
N VAL A 254 -6.60 12.69 18.03
CA VAL A 254 -7.03 12.10 16.77
C VAL A 254 -5.84 11.40 16.11
N VAL A 255 -5.93 10.08 15.99
CA VAL A 255 -4.90 9.25 15.36
C VAL A 255 -5.52 8.34 14.29
N GLY A 256 -4.74 7.89 13.32
CA GLY A 256 -5.20 6.90 12.36
C GLY A 256 -4.47 6.94 11.03
N THR A 257 -4.96 6.15 10.09
CA THR A 257 -4.40 6.08 8.74
C THR A 257 -4.73 7.35 7.95
N SER A 258 -3.73 7.96 7.32
CA SER A 258 -3.91 8.98 6.28
C SER A 258 -2.60 9.24 5.55
N MET A 259 -2.62 10.14 4.55
CA MET A 259 -1.41 10.62 3.88
C MET A 259 -1.09 12.07 4.29
N PRO A 260 0.19 12.47 4.27
CA PRO A 260 0.61 13.85 4.54
C PRO A 260 -0.09 14.89 3.67
N SER A 261 -0.32 14.60 2.38
CA SER A 261 -1.06 15.50 1.48
C SER A 261 -2.54 15.67 1.86
N MET A 262 -3.13 14.73 2.57
CA MET A 262 -4.54 14.76 3.00
C MET A 262 -4.69 15.36 4.41
N ALA A 263 -3.95 14.85 5.38
CA ALA A 263 -4.07 15.21 6.78
C ALA A 263 -3.07 16.30 7.25
N GLY A 264 -2.07 16.64 6.45
CA GLY A 264 -0.96 17.52 6.87
C GLY A 264 -1.39 18.90 7.36
N LYS A 265 -2.47 19.46 6.82
CA LYS A 265 -3.07 20.70 7.34
C LYS A 265 -3.50 20.52 8.80
N TYR A 266 -4.17 19.40 9.11
CA TYR A 266 -4.73 19.15 10.43
C TYR A 266 -3.68 18.69 11.45
N LEU A 267 -2.60 18.02 10.99
CA LEU A 267 -1.42 17.78 11.81
C LEU A 267 -0.79 19.10 12.26
N LYS A 268 -0.62 20.06 11.34
CA LYS A 268 -0.02 21.38 11.65
C LYS A 268 -0.88 22.24 12.56
N THR A 269 -2.21 22.07 12.58
CA THR A 269 -3.13 22.79 13.48
C THR A 269 -3.41 22.07 14.79
N GLY A 270 -2.92 20.83 14.95
CA GLY A 270 -3.18 19.98 16.12
C GLY A 270 -4.60 19.40 16.16
N ALA A 271 -5.34 19.46 15.05
CA ALA A 271 -6.65 18.81 14.94
C ALA A 271 -6.55 17.31 14.62
N VAL A 272 -5.39 16.87 14.20
CA VAL A 272 -4.93 15.48 14.10
C VAL A 272 -3.54 15.43 14.75
N ASP A 273 -3.30 14.47 15.60
CA ASP A 273 -2.05 14.37 16.37
C ASP A 273 -1.01 13.49 15.66
N SER A 274 -1.45 12.37 15.12
CA SER A 274 -0.58 11.41 14.42
C SER A 274 -1.33 10.68 13.33
N ILE A 275 -0.65 10.45 12.22
CA ILE A 275 -1.10 9.51 11.20
C ILE A 275 -0.03 8.46 10.94
N GLY A 276 -0.48 7.26 10.60
CA GLY A 276 0.37 6.24 9.99
C GLY A 276 -0.05 6.03 8.54
N PHE A 277 0.91 5.69 7.71
CA PHE A 277 0.65 5.31 6.34
C PHE A 277 1.74 4.39 5.81
N TRP A 278 1.50 3.79 4.67
CA TRP A 278 2.51 3.24 3.77
C TRP A 278 2.39 3.95 2.44
N ASP A 279 3.45 3.96 1.64
CA ASP A 279 3.36 4.62 0.33
C ASP A 279 2.49 3.77 -0.64
N PRO A 280 1.30 4.25 -1.04
CA PRO A 280 0.44 3.52 -1.97
C PRO A 280 1.09 3.26 -3.33
N SER A 281 2.04 4.11 -3.74
CA SER A 281 2.83 3.92 -4.96
C SER A 281 3.64 2.62 -4.89
N LEU A 282 4.30 2.37 -3.75
CA LEU A 282 5.09 1.16 -3.54
C LEU A 282 4.20 -0.09 -3.45
N ALA A 283 3.00 0.02 -2.84
CA ALA A 283 2.04 -1.08 -2.81
C ALA A 283 1.52 -1.43 -4.21
N GLY A 284 1.14 -0.44 -5.01
CA GLY A 284 0.73 -0.65 -6.40
C GLY A 284 1.83 -1.27 -7.26
N TYR A 285 3.06 -0.79 -7.12
CA TYR A 285 4.23 -1.37 -7.77
C TYR A 285 4.47 -2.82 -7.31
N GLY A 286 4.41 -3.09 -6.01
CA GLY A 286 4.61 -4.41 -5.41
C GLY A 286 3.58 -5.44 -5.87
N MET A 287 2.31 -5.07 -5.97
CA MET A 287 1.26 -5.94 -6.54
C MET A 287 1.58 -6.33 -7.98
N ASN A 288 1.95 -5.34 -8.83
CA ASN A 288 2.32 -5.60 -10.23
C ASN A 288 3.56 -6.49 -10.32
N LYS A 289 4.52 -6.32 -9.40
CA LYS A 289 5.72 -7.18 -9.33
C LYS A 289 5.37 -8.64 -9.02
N LEU A 290 4.52 -8.88 -8.03
CA LEU A 290 4.03 -10.23 -7.72
C LEU A 290 3.26 -10.84 -8.89
N ALA A 291 2.41 -10.05 -9.56
CA ALA A 291 1.68 -10.52 -10.72
C ALA A 291 2.61 -10.92 -11.86
N LEU A 292 3.63 -10.10 -12.18
CA LEU A 292 4.61 -10.38 -13.22
C LEU A 292 5.44 -11.63 -12.91
N MET A 293 5.86 -11.83 -11.66
CA MET A 293 6.57 -13.04 -11.24
C MET A 293 5.76 -14.31 -11.54
N ILE A 294 4.47 -14.30 -11.20
CA ILE A 294 3.59 -15.44 -11.46
C ILE A 294 3.38 -15.66 -12.96
N LEU A 295 3.20 -14.59 -13.73
CA LEU A 295 3.07 -14.65 -15.20
C LEU A 295 4.32 -15.22 -15.86
N ASN A 296 5.50 -14.98 -15.30
CA ASN A 296 6.77 -15.56 -15.74
C ASN A 296 7.00 -17.01 -15.25
N GLY A 297 6.03 -17.57 -14.49
CA GLY A 297 6.14 -18.92 -13.94
C GLY A 297 6.98 -19.02 -12.66
N GLU A 298 7.34 -17.90 -12.05
CA GLU A 298 8.02 -17.86 -10.77
C GLU A 298 7.03 -18.13 -9.63
N THR A 299 7.52 -18.69 -8.53
CA THR A 299 6.73 -18.91 -7.32
C THR A 299 7.22 -18.00 -6.20
N PRO A 300 6.45 -16.96 -5.82
CA PRO A 300 6.78 -16.15 -4.65
C PRO A 300 6.85 -16.99 -3.37
N THR A 301 7.85 -16.72 -2.52
CA THR A 301 8.14 -17.51 -1.32
C THR A 301 8.28 -16.66 -0.07
N ASP A 302 8.11 -17.30 1.11
CA ASP A 302 8.33 -16.66 2.42
C ASP A 302 9.74 -16.09 2.54
N GLY A 303 9.84 -14.87 3.09
CA GLY A 303 11.10 -14.16 3.32
C GLY A 303 11.75 -13.55 2.06
N MET A 304 11.09 -13.62 0.90
CA MET A 304 11.66 -13.04 -0.32
C MET A 304 11.71 -11.51 -0.26
N ASP A 305 12.67 -10.96 -1.02
CA ASP A 305 12.78 -9.53 -1.30
C ASP A 305 12.08 -9.24 -2.64
N LEU A 306 11.05 -8.37 -2.63
CA LEU A 306 10.41 -7.91 -3.86
C LEU A 306 11.23 -6.83 -4.60
N GLY A 307 12.32 -6.33 -4.01
CA GLY A 307 13.05 -5.19 -4.53
C GLY A 307 12.23 -3.90 -4.50
N VAL A 308 11.30 -3.78 -3.55
CA VAL A 308 10.41 -2.63 -3.34
C VAL A 308 10.56 -2.18 -1.89
N PRO A 309 10.83 -0.89 -1.62
CA PRO A 309 10.95 -0.39 -0.24
C PRO A 309 9.74 -0.74 0.63
N GLY A 310 10.00 -1.30 1.82
CA GLY A 310 8.98 -1.81 2.74
C GLY A 310 8.51 -3.23 2.43
N TYR A 311 9.07 -3.88 1.39
CA TYR A 311 8.76 -5.26 0.99
C TYR A 311 10.03 -6.09 0.73
N GLU A 312 11.14 -5.74 1.43
CA GLU A 312 12.45 -6.40 1.26
C GLU A 312 12.53 -7.78 1.93
N SER A 313 11.57 -8.11 2.81
CA SER A 313 11.50 -9.41 3.48
C SER A 313 10.04 -9.74 3.82
N ILE A 314 9.25 -10.06 2.80
CA ILE A 314 7.82 -10.30 2.96
C ILE A 314 7.56 -11.65 3.63
N LYS A 315 6.72 -11.64 4.67
CA LYS A 315 6.34 -12.84 5.42
C LYS A 315 5.08 -13.45 4.82
N LEU A 316 5.15 -14.71 4.41
CA LEU A 316 4.01 -15.44 3.87
C LEU A 316 3.25 -16.22 4.95
N ILE A 317 1.96 -15.94 5.10
CA ILE A 317 1.04 -16.70 5.93
C ILE A 317 -0.18 -17.09 5.08
N GLY A 318 -0.29 -18.36 4.73
CA GLY A 318 -1.31 -18.84 3.78
C GLY A 318 -1.10 -18.27 2.39
N LYS A 319 -1.99 -17.36 1.95
CA LYS A 319 -1.86 -16.62 0.67
C LYS A 319 -1.48 -15.15 0.88
N VAL A 320 -1.26 -14.71 2.11
CA VAL A 320 -1.02 -13.30 2.43
C VAL A 320 0.46 -13.06 2.65
N PHE A 321 1.02 -12.11 1.90
CA PHE A 321 2.35 -11.55 2.11
C PHE A 321 2.25 -10.27 2.94
N TYR A 322 2.98 -10.21 4.04
CA TYR A 322 3.08 -9.05 4.92
C TYR A 322 4.44 -8.38 4.76
N GLY A 323 4.43 -7.09 4.40
CA GLY A 323 5.60 -6.23 4.36
C GLY A 323 5.94 -5.59 5.71
N GLN A 324 6.76 -4.53 5.68
CA GLN A 324 7.18 -3.71 6.83
C GLN A 324 7.15 -2.21 6.45
N ALA A 325 6.11 -1.77 5.74
CA ALA A 325 6.12 -0.49 5.01
C ALA A 325 5.55 0.70 5.78
N TRP A 326 5.00 0.53 7.00
CA TRP A 326 4.35 1.67 7.67
C TRP A 326 5.33 2.74 8.16
N VAL A 327 4.87 3.98 8.16
CA VAL A 327 5.58 5.18 8.63
C VAL A 327 4.64 5.98 9.51
N ASP A 328 5.15 6.51 10.64
CA ASP A 328 4.42 7.44 11.50
C ASP A 328 4.74 8.89 11.14
N VAL A 329 3.70 9.71 11.06
CA VAL A 329 3.82 11.13 10.74
C VAL A 329 3.05 11.98 11.74
N THR A 330 3.72 13.02 12.24
CA THR A 330 3.18 14.05 13.12
C THR A 330 3.43 15.44 12.51
N ALA A 331 3.06 16.50 13.21
CA ALA A 331 3.38 17.86 12.80
C ALA A 331 4.90 18.10 12.63
N GLU A 332 5.76 17.32 13.31
CA GLU A 332 7.21 17.53 13.32
C GLU A 332 7.87 17.04 12.01
N ASN A 333 7.35 15.98 11.38
CA ASN A 333 7.98 15.37 10.20
C ASN A 333 7.07 15.34 8.95
N VAL A 334 5.88 15.93 9.00
CA VAL A 334 4.94 15.94 7.88
C VAL A 334 5.51 16.54 6.59
N ASP A 335 6.42 17.50 6.70
CA ASP A 335 7.04 18.14 5.54
C ASP A 335 8.12 17.28 4.86
N ASP A 336 8.53 16.16 5.47
CA ASP A 336 9.45 15.18 4.89
C ASP A 336 8.76 14.30 3.83
N TYR A 337 7.42 14.32 3.79
CA TYR A 337 6.58 13.49 2.90
C TYR A 337 5.70 14.38 2.01
N PRO A 338 6.21 14.87 0.86
CA PRO A 338 5.52 15.86 0.02
C PRO A 338 4.43 15.26 -0.89
N PHE A 339 3.76 14.18 -0.51
CA PHE A 339 2.69 13.50 -1.27
C PHE A 339 1.54 13.02 -0.41
#